data_fc4f6d850be2f9dbd7f67c8d8cdd47ba
#
_entry.id   fc4f6d850be2f9dbd7f67c8d8cdd47ba
#
_cell.length_a   1.000
_cell.length_b   1.000
_cell.length_c   1.000
_cell.angle_alpha   90.00
_cell.angle_beta   90.00
_cell.angle_gamma   90.00
#
_symmetry.space_group_name_H-M   'P 1'
#
loop_
_entity.id
_entity.type
_entity.pdbx_description
1 polymer ?
#
loop_
_entity_poly.entity_id
_entity_poly.type
_entity_poly.pdbx_seq_one_letter_code
_entity_poly.pdbx_strand_id
1 'polypeptide(L)'
;MNLSIVVLTWNDWRSTIDCLQSIIKSSYKNFDVILVDNNSELKHLNFIEKWHKREINCNRRFVKPNNQRFNNIIEVKKNQIIKQNNIGGKNIYLIRNKKNYGLTKGLNIGYKFSINNSYKYILRVDNDLYLEKNCIKTLLRSFNKKNVAAVSPKVLHAYLKKTIWWSEFYMKWSTLKFYRFGDTRKNRKLDNKNISSIKQVDAICGACSLYDANLLSKTNLGDEDFFYGPEDVELSYRLRKIGKLLVNQKAVAYHKIATSSSNTGVRQRTFQSTFGFLKLIEKIGTKSDKLIGYLYFILKLIYLKLRINQKDYYDGYYSALKKFFLK
;
A
#
# COMPACT_ATOMS: atom_id res chain seq x y z
N MET A 1 -8.11 -10.63 19.22
CA MET A 1 -7.28 -9.51 18.69
C MET A 1 -8.14 -8.79 17.68
N ASN A 2 -8.35 -7.48 17.85
CA ASN A 2 -9.12 -6.66 16.92
C ASN A 2 -8.21 -6.10 15.80
N LEU A 3 -8.67 -6.24 14.58
CA LEU A 3 -7.96 -5.86 13.36
C LEU A 3 -8.82 -4.91 12.54
N SER A 4 -8.28 -3.77 12.15
CA SER A 4 -8.83 -2.97 11.05
C SER A 4 -8.07 -3.24 9.76
N ILE A 5 -8.79 -3.28 8.64
CA ILE A 5 -8.22 -3.41 7.30
C ILE A 5 -8.50 -2.12 6.55
N VAL A 6 -7.47 -1.32 6.33
CA VAL A 6 -7.58 -0.04 5.64
C VAL A 6 -7.40 -0.25 4.15
N VAL A 7 -8.44 0.09 3.41
CA VAL A 7 -8.47 0.05 1.94
C VAL A 7 -8.75 1.46 1.43
N LEU A 8 -7.85 2.00 0.62
CA LEU A 8 -8.04 3.27 -0.06
C LEU A 8 -8.55 3.02 -1.48
N THR A 9 -9.60 3.72 -1.90
CA THR A 9 -10.16 3.61 -3.25
C THR A 9 -10.31 4.98 -3.91
N TRP A 10 -10.13 5.01 -5.23
CA TRP A 10 -10.42 6.15 -6.07
C TRP A 10 -10.78 5.71 -7.49
N ASN A 11 -12.05 5.91 -7.86
CA ASN A 11 -12.59 5.62 -9.20
C ASN A 11 -12.33 4.21 -9.75
N ASP A 12 -12.14 3.20 -8.88
CA ASP A 12 -11.88 1.81 -9.26
C ASP A 12 -12.72 0.82 -8.42
N TRP A 13 -14.03 0.80 -8.66
CA TRP A 13 -14.94 -0.08 -7.96
C TRP A 13 -14.68 -1.58 -8.25
N ARG A 14 -14.24 -1.90 -9.49
CA ARG A 14 -14.01 -3.31 -9.88
C ARG A 14 -12.90 -3.94 -9.05
N SER A 15 -11.75 -3.29 -8.97
CA SER A 15 -10.65 -3.80 -8.15
C SER A 15 -11.00 -3.77 -6.66
N THR A 16 -11.69 -2.72 -6.20
CA THR A 16 -12.14 -2.60 -4.81
C THR A 16 -13.06 -3.75 -4.41
N ILE A 17 -14.02 -4.13 -5.25
CA ILE A 17 -14.91 -5.28 -5.00
C ILE A 17 -14.12 -6.58 -4.92
N ASP A 18 -13.17 -6.82 -5.82
CA ASP A 18 -12.34 -8.04 -5.80
C ASP A 18 -11.48 -8.10 -4.53
N CYS A 19 -10.92 -6.96 -4.10
CA CYS A 19 -10.19 -6.85 -2.84
C CYS A 19 -11.09 -7.20 -1.65
N LEU A 20 -12.24 -6.53 -1.52
CA LEU A 20 -13.21 -6.76 -0.45
C LEU A 20 -13.72 -8.21 -0.43
N GLN A 21 -13.99 -8.79 -1.59
CA GLN A 21 -14.38 -10.19 -1.72
C GLN A 21 -13.29 -11.16 -1.25
N SER A 22 -12.01 -10.83 -1.45
CA SER A 22 -10.89 -11.63 -0.94
C SER A 22 -10.76 -11.52 0.58
N ILE A 23 -10.95 -10.33 1.12
CA ILE A 23 -10.89 -10.04 2.55
C ILE A 23 -11.98 -10.81 3.31
N ILE A 24 -13.23 -10.75 2.87
CA ILE A 24 -14.34 -11.43 3.56
C ILE A 24 -14.19 -12.96 3.55
N LYS A 25 -13.45 -13.51 2.57
CA LYS A 25 -13.13 -14.95 2.49
C LYS A 25 -12.01 -15.37 3.43
N SER A 26 -11.33 -14.44 4.10
CA SER A 26 -10.26 -14.78 5.04
C SER A 26 -10.71 -15.80 6.08
N SER A 27 -9.79 -16.69 6.47
CA SER A 27 -9.98 -17.60 7.60
C SER A 27 -9.96 -16.89 8.96
N TYR A 28 -9.40 -15.70 9.05
CA TYR A 28 -9.49 -14.82 10.22
C TYR A 28 -10.80 -14.05 10.17
N LYS A 29 -11.55 -14.00 11.29
CA LYS A 29 -12.94 -13.48 11.29
C LYS A 29 -13.18 -12.25 12.14
N ASN A 30 -12.25 -11.87 13.02
CA ASN A 30 -12.42 -10.74 13.94
C ASN A 30 -11.76 -9.48 13.35
N PHE A 31 -12.40 -8.86 12.36
CA PHE A 31 -11.90 -7.66 11.68
C PHE A 31 -13.04 -6.78 11.18
N ASP A 32 -12.73 -5.51 10.95
CA ASP A 32 -13.53 -4.58 10.17
C ASP A 32 -12.71 -4.00 9.03
N VAL A 33 -13.38 -3.48 8.00
CA VAL A 33 -12.76 -2.76 6.91
C VAL A 33 -13.01 -1.27 7.07
N ILE A 34 -11.97 -0.48 6.98
CA ILE A 34 -12.02 0.97 6.88
C ILE A 34 -11.80 1.32 5.40
N LEU A 35 -12.90 1.50 4.69
CA LEU A 35 -12.87 1.88 3.28
C LEU A 35 -12.80 3.40 3.18
N VAL A 36 -11.64 3.91 2.78
CA VAL A 36 -11.44 5.35 2.56
C VAL A 36 -11.66 5.65 1.08
N ASP A 37 -12.73 6.36 0.78
CA ASP A 37 -13.01 6.85 -0.57
C ASP A 37 -12.33 8.20 -0.77
N ASN A 38 -11.41 8.26 -1.72
CA ASN A 38 -10.62 9.45 -1.99
C ASN A 38 -11.29 10.41 -2.98
N ASN A 39 -12.62 10.62 -2.79
CA ASN A 39 -13.49 11.42 -3.65
C ASN A 39 -13.71 10.79 -5.03
N SER A 40 -14.21 9.56 -5.03
CA SER A 40 -14.68 8.92 -6.26
C SER A 40 -16.00 9.51 -6.75
N GLU A 41 -16.26 9.38 -8.04
CA GLU A 41 -17.59 9.63 -8.59
C GLU A 41 -18.62 8.67 -7.95
N LEU A 42 -19.82 9.16 -7.66
CA LEU A 42 -20.88 8.41 -6.96
C LEU A 42 -21.17 7.04 -7.58
N LYS A 43 -21.08 6.94 -8.92
CA LYS A 43 -21.29 5.66 -9.62
C LYS A 43 -20.40 4.54 -9.10
N HIS A 44 -19.14 4.85 -8.66
CA HIS A 44 -18.20 3.85 -8.13
C HIS A 44 -18.64 3.33 -6.76
N LEU A 45 -19.17 4.17 -5.90
CA LEU A 45 -19.71 3.77 -4.60
C LEU A 45 -21.01 2.98 -4.76
N ASN A 46 -21.89 3.40 -5.66
CA ASN A 46 -23.13 2.68 -5.97
C ASN A 46 -22.85 1.24 -6.44
N PHE A 47 -21.78 1.00 -7.19
CA PHE A 47 -21.40 -0.36 -7.57
C PHE A 47 -20.91 -1.20 -6.38
N ILE A 48 -20.22 -0.61 -5.40
CA ILE A 48 -19.81 -1.31 -4.19
C ILE A 48 -21.05 -1.69 -3.35
N GLU A 49 -22.03 -0.81 -3.23
CA GLU A 49 -23.30 -1.09 -2.58
C GLU A 49 -24.08 -2.20 -3.29
N LYS A 50 -24.21 -2.14 -4.63
CA LYS A 50 -24.85 -3.19 -5.44
C LYS A 50 -24.18 -4.55 -5.23
N TRP A 51 -22.86 -4.59 -5.17
CA TRP A 51 -22.14 -5.82 -4.84
C TRP A 51 -22.47 -6.32 -3.43
N HIS A 52 -22.54 -5.44 -2.44
CA HIS A 52 -22.91 -5.80 -1.07
C HIS A 52 -24.32 -6.38 -1.02
N LYS A 53 -25.27 -5.79 -1.75
CA LYS A 53 -26.66 -6.27 -1.90
C LYS A 53 -26.82 -7.52 -2.79
N ARG A 54 -25.72 -8.04 -3.39
CA ARG A 54 -25.70 -9.17 -4.33
C ARG A 54 -26.31 -8.92 -5.71
N GLU A 55 -26.50 -7.67 -6.07
CA GLU A 55 -27.02 -7.28 -7.39
C GLU A 55 -25.95 -7.47 -8.48
N ILE A 56 -24.66 -7.39 -8.12
CA ILE A 56 -23.53 -7.68 -9.00
C ILE A 56 -22.49 -8.56 -8.31
N ASN A 57 -21.62 -9.21 -9.11
CA ASN A 57 -20.55 -10.08 -8.61
C ASN A 57 -19.17 -9.47 -8.80
N CYS A 58 -18.19 -9.97 -8.02
CA CYS A 58 -16.76 -9.72 -8.25
C CYS A 58 -16.29 -10.37 -9.56
N ASN A 59 -15.10 -9.99 -10.02
CA ASN A 59 -14.49 -10.59 -11.20
C ASN A 59 -14.00 -12.01 -10.89
N ARG A 60 -14.68 -13.03 -11.48
CA ARG A 60 -14.38 -14.45 -11.27
C ARG A 60 -12.95 -14.86 -11.65
N ARG A 61 -12.28 -14.08 -12.49
CA ARG A 61 -10.89 -14.36 -12.90
C ARG A 61 -9.92 -14.31 -11.72
N PHE A 62 -10.15 -13.41 -10.77
CA PHE A 62 -9.23 -13.17 -9.65
C PHE A 62 -9.73 -13.79 -8.36
N VAL A 63 -11.00 -13.62 -8.05
CA VAL A 63 -11.59 -14.07 -6.80
C VAL A 63 -12.90 -14.79 -7.08
N LYS A 64 -12.98 -16.07 -6.71
CA LYS A 64 -14.25 -16.81 -6.84
C LYS A 64 -15.31 -16.15 -5.96
N PRO A 65 -16.51 -15.88 -6.47
CA PRO A 65 -17.63 -15.43 -5.65
C PRO A 65 -17.94 -16.43 -4.53
N ASN A 66 -18.46 -15.95 -3.42
CA ASN A 66 -19.03 -16.80 -2.38
C ASN A 66 -20.21 -16.08 -1.72
N ASN A 67 -20.91 -16.77 -0.85
CA ASN A 67 -22.09 -16.24 -0.15
C ASN A 67 -21.74 -15.38 1.08
N GLN A 68 -20.45 -15.25 1.45
CA GLN A 68 -20.05 -14.40 2.58
C GLN A 68 -20.16 -12.93 2.18
N ARG A 69 -20.66 -12.11 3.09
CA ARG A 69 -20.78 -10.65 2.98
C ARG A 69 -20.31 -10.00 4.26
N PHE A 70 -19.99 -8.73 4.17
CA PHE A 70 -19.90 -7.87 5.34
C PHE A 70 -21.28 -7.69 5.94
N ASN A 71 -21.33 -7.45 7.25
CA ASN A 71 -22.61 -7.29 7.91
C ASN A 71 -23.28 -5.97 7.47
N ASN A 72 -22.52 -4.88 7.46
CA ASN A 72 -23.04 -3.58 7.06
C ASN A 72 -21.97 -2.76 6.30
N ILE A 73 -22.44 -1.81 5.49
CA ILE A 73 -21.66 -0.66 5.03
C ILE A 73 -22.19 0.55 5.80
N ILE A 74 -21.35 1.18 6.61
CA ILE A 74 -21.72 2.27 7.51
C ILE A 74 -20.89 3.48 7.12
N GLU A 75 -21.53 4.54 6.62
CA GLU A 75 -20.82 5.80 6.38
C GLU A 75 -20.52 6.49 7.71
N VAL A 76 -19.27 6.90 7.89
CA VAL A 76 -18.78 7.48 9.14
C VAL A 76 -17.93 8.72 8.88
N LYS A 77 -17.91 9.62 9.87
CA LYS A 77 -16.98 10.76 9.87
C LYS A 77 -15.59 10.26 10.30
N LYS A 78 -14.53 10.85 9.73
CA LYS A 78 -13.14 10.48 10.00
C LYS A 78 -12.73 10.48 11.50
N ASN A 79 -13.41 11.26 12.33
CA ASN A 79 -13.14 11.36 13.77
C ASN A 79 -14.20 10.64 14.62
N GLN A 80 -15.11 9.88 14.00
CA GLN A 80 -16.18 9.18 14.72
C GLN A 80 -15.60 8.03 15.54
N ILE A 81 -16.06 7.90 16.79
CA ILE A 81 -15.74 6.76 17.66
C ILE A 81 -16.85 5.71 17.52
N ILE A 82 -16.44 4.47 17.32
CA ILE A 82 -17.33 3.31 17.23
C ILE A 82 -17.51 2.72 18.63
N LYS A 83 -18.73 2.30 18.97
CA LYS A 83 -18.97 1.56 20.21
C LYS A 83 -18.17 0.26 20.21
N GLN A 84 -17.50 -0.07 21.31
CA GLN A 84 -16.58 -1.22 21.38
C GLN A 84 -17.21 -2.57 21.02
N ASN A 85 -18.49 -2.78 21.36
CA ASN A 85 -19.22 -4.01 21.02
C ASN A 85 -19.46 -4.18 19.50
N ASN A 86 -19.25 -3.14 18.69
CA ASN A 86 -19.38 -3.20 17.23
C ASN A 86 -18.04 -3.46 16.53
N ILE A 87 -16.92 -3.48 17.27
CA ILE A 87 -15.58 -3.70 16.71
C ILE A 87 -15.36 -5.19 16.42
N GLY A 88 -14.83 -5.50 15.21
CA GLY A 88 -14.59 -6.88 14.75
C GLY A 88 -15.85 -7.57 14.22
N GLY A 89 -16.94 -6.82 14.02
CA GLY A 89 -18.20 -7.30 13.50
C GLY A 89 -18.23 -7.55 11.98
N LYS A 90 -17.10 -7.47 11.27
CA LYS A 90 -17.03 -7.54 9.81
C LYS A 90 -17.89 -6.49 9.13
N ASN A 91 -17.83 -5.27 9.62
CA ASN A 91 -18.47 -4.13 8.97
C ASN A 91 -17.49 -3.46 8.01
N ILE A 92 -18.02 -2.72 7.04
CA ILE A 92 -17.29 -1.74 6.26
C ILE A 92 -17.66 -0.37 6.83
N TYR A 93 -16.67 0.34 7.39
CA TYR A 93 -16.80 1.74 7.76
C TYR A 93 -16.29 2.59 6.58
N LEU A 94 -17.21 3.26 5.89
CA LEU A 94 -16.92 4.08 4.72
C LEU A 94 -16.63 5.52 5.15
N ILE A 95 -15.42 6.00 4.86
CA ILE A 95 -15.00 7.38 5.08
C ILE A 95 -14.88 8.06 3.72
N ARG A 96 -15.68 9.08 3.43
CA ARG A 96 -15.63 9.82 2.18
C ARG A 96 -14.84 11.11 2.32
N ASN A 97 -13.80 11.25 1.54
CA ASN A 97 -13.00 12.47 1.46
C ASN A 97 -13.66 13.53 0.57
N LYS A 98 -13.47 14.79 0.90
CA LYS A 98 -14.00 15.93 0.10
C LYS A 98 -13.24 16.17 -1.22
N LYS A 99 -12.02 15.62 -1.36
CA LYS A 99 -11.18 15.65 -2.56
C LYS A 99 -10.20 14.50 -2.55
N ASN A 100 -9.54 14.22 -3.67
CA ASN A 100 -8.43 13.28 -3.71
C ASN A 100 -7.21 13.88 -3.01
N TYR A 101 -6.88 13.36 -1.82
CA TYR A 101 -5.73 13.79 -1.01
C TYR A 101 -4.43 13.07 -1.36
N GLY A 102 -4.43 12.17 -2.33
CA GLY A 102 -3.30 11.29 -2.64
C GLY A 102 -3.26 10.05 -1.76
N LEU A 103 -2.25 9.22 -1.97
CA LEU A 103 -2.12 7.91 -1.32
C LEU A 103 -1.90 8.05 0.19
N THR A 104 -0.84 8.75 0.58
CA THR A 104 -0.39 8.80 1.98
C THR A 104 -1.42 9.43 2.90
N LYS A 105 -1.93 10.61 2.51
CA LYS A 105 -2.94 11.30 3.33
C LYS A 105 -4.27 10.55 3.38
N GLY A 106 -4.68 9.91 2.27
CA GLY A 106 -5.85 9.03 2.25
C GLY A 106 -5.70 7.87 3.24
N LEU A 107 -4.55 7.18 3.24
CA LEU A 107 -4.24 6.10 4.17
C LEU A 107 -4.17 6.58 5.63
N ASN A 108 -3.55 7.74 5.87
CA ASN A 108 -3.47 8.33 7.22
C ASN A 108 -4.85 8.58 7.83
N ILE A 109 -5.85 8.94 7.04
CA ILE A 109 -7.23 9.08 7.51
C ILE A 109 -7.76 7.74 8.04
N GLY A 110 -7.54 6.65 7.31
CA GLY A 110 -7.91 5.31 7.75
C GLY A 110 -7.11 4.84 8.97
N TYR A 111 -5.81 5.13 9.03
CA TYR A 111 -4.96 4.79 10.18
C TYR A 111 -5.38 5.54 11.43
N LYS A 112 -5.61 6.86 11.34
CA LYS A 112 -6.11 7.68 12.46
C LYS A 112 -7.45 7.17 12.97
N PHE A 113 -8.38 6.87 12.07
CA PHE A 113 -9.65 6.28 12.45
C PHE A 113 -9.47 4.95 13.20
N SER A 114 -8.60 4.08 12.72
CA SER A 114 -8.31 2.78 13.35
C SER A 114 -7.68 2.94 14.73
N ILE A 115 -6.71 3.83 14.88
CA ILE A 115 -6.04 4.11 16.17
C ILE A 115 -7.03 4.70 17.18
N ASN A 116 -7.82 5.70 16.77
CA ASN A 116 -8.83 6.35 17.63
C ASN A 116 -9.91 5.37 18.10
N ASN A 117 -10.18 4.32 17.31
CA ASN A 117 -11.12 3.26 17.65
C ASN A 117 -10.43 2.03 18.28
N SER A 118 -9.21 2.17 18.80
CA SER A 118 -8.49 1.16 19.60
C SER A 118 -8.29 -0.19 18.90
N TYR A 119 -8.15 -0.21 17.59
CA TYR A 119 -7.71 -1.42 16.87
C TYR A 119 -6.25 -1.70 17.20
N LYS A 120 -5.97 -2.93 17.64
CA LYS A 120 -4.61 -3.36 18.00
C LYS A 120 -3.69 -3.49 16.79
N TYR A 121 -4.25 -3.94 15.67
CA TYR A 121 -3.51 -4.12 14.42
C TYR A 121 -4.22 -3.40 13.28
N ILE A 122 -3.43 -2.88 12.34
CA ILE A 122 -3.90 -2.19 11.14
C ILE A 122 -3.27 -2.87 9.93
N LEU A 123 -4.09 -3.46 9.06
CA LEU A 123 -3.65 -4.03 7.78
C LEU A 123 -3.96 -3.04 6.66
N ARG A 124 -2.93 -2.49 6.03
CA ARG A 124 -3.07 -1.80 4.74
C ARG A 124 -3.21 -2.83 3.64
N VAL A 125 -4.19 -2.64 2.76
CA VAL A 125 -4.34 -3.40 1.50
C VAL A 125 -4.73 -2.40 0.41
N ASP A 126 -3.92 -2.29 -0.65
CA ASP A 126 -4.29 -1.49 -1.80
C ASP A 126 -5.48 -2.16 -2.53
N ASN A 127 -6.39 -1.37 -3.08
CA ASN A 127 -7.66 -1.85 -3.62
C ASN A 127 -7.52 -2.77 -4.84
N ASP A 128 -6.35 -2.82 -5.47
CA ASP A 128 -6.02 -3.70 -6.59
C ASP A 128 -5.25 -4.98 -6.19
N LEU A 129 -5.26 -5.29 -4.87
CA LEU A 129 -4.80 -6.58 -4.36
C LEU A 129 -5.95 -7.53 -4.02
N TYR A 130 -5.66 -8.83 -4.04
CA TYR A 130 -6.48 -9.83 -3.36
C TYR A 130 -5.62 -10.78 -2.52
N LEU A 131 -6.19 -11.19 -1.38
CA LEU A 131 -5.48 -11.96 -0.36
C LEU A 131 -5.81 -13.46 -0.48
N GLU A 132 -4.82 -14.32 -0.24
CA GLU A 132 -5.12 -15.73 0.01
C GLU A 132 -5.89 -15.92 1.33
N LYS A 133 -6.70 -16.96 1.39
CA LYS A 133 -7.60 -17.26 2.53
C LYS A 133 -6.90 -17.20 3.89
N ASN A 134 -5.67 -17.66 3.99
CA ASN A 134 -4.89 -17.70 5.24
C ASN A 134 -3.93 -16.52 5.42
N CYS A 135 -3.86 -15.58 4.49
CA CYS A 135 -2.90 -14.49 4.50
C CYS A 135 -2.95 -13.68 5.82
N ILE A 136 -4.12 -13.18 6.20
CA ILE A 136 -4.30 -12.37 7.41
C ILE A 136 -3.89 -13.15 8.67
N LYS A 137 -4.38 -14.39 8.82
CA LYS A 137 -4.05 -15.24 9.97
C LYS A 137 -2.55 -15.50 10.07
N THR A 138 -1.88 -15.68 8.93
CA THR A 138 -0.43 -15.93 8.85
C THR A 138 0.37 -14.67 9.20
N LEU A 139 -0.05 -13.49 8.75
CA LEU A 139 0.57 -12.22 9.13
C LEU A 139 0.47 -11.96 10.62
N LEU A 140 -0.72 -12.14 11.21
CA LEU A 140 -0.94 -11.95 12.66
C LEU A 140 -0.05 -12.85 13.52
N ARG A 141 0.19 -14.09 13.11
CA ARG A 141 1.10 -15.02 13.80
C ARG A 141 2.55 -14.50 13.88
N SER A 142 2.96 -13.63 12.98
CA SER A 142 4.31 -13.08 12.99
C SER A 142 4.55 -12.15 14.18
N PHE A 143 3.51 -11.58 14.78
CA PHE A 143 3.58 -10.76 15.98
C PHE A 143 3.80 -11.55 17.27
N ASN A 144 3.83 -12.89 17.21
CA ASN A 144 4.32 -13.71 18.33
C ASN A 144 5.84 -13.53 18.55
N LYS A 145 6.57 -12.99 17.58
CA LYS A 145 7.95 -12.55 17.77
C LYS A 145 7.99 -11.22 18.52
N LYS A 146 9.00 -11.03 19.37
CA LYS A 146 9.16 -9.81 20.16
C LYS A 146 9.50 -8.60 19.28
N ASN A 147 8.89 -7.46 19.59
CA ASN A 147 9.20 -6.15 19.03
C ASN A 147 9.03 -6.08 17.49
N VAL A 148 7.90 -6.56 16.98
CA VAL A 148 7.54 -6.45 15.57
C VAL A 148 6.70 -5.21 15.34
N ALA A 149 7.18 -4.29 14.48
CA ALA A 149 6.44 -3.08 14.12
C ALA A 149 5.52 -3.31 12.92
N ALA A 150 5.99 -4.06 11.91
CA ALA A 150 5.18 -4.36 10.74
C ALA A 150 5.61 -5.67 10.07
N VAL A 151 4.66 -6.27 9.34
CA VAL A 151 4.86 -7.51 8.58
C VAL A 151 4.18 -7.41 7.22
N SER A 152 4.91 -7.73 6.16
CA SER A 152 4.35 -7.85 4.80
C SER A 152 4.20 -9.30 4.37
N PRO A 153 3.24 -9.63 3.52
CA PRO A 153 3.18 -10.91 2.83
C PRO A 153 4.18 -10.95 1.68
N LYS A 154 4.42 -12.11 1.12
CA LYS A 154 4.91 -12.27 -0.25
C LYS A 154 3.79 -11.86 -1.21
N VAL A 155 4.09 -10.99 -2.16
CA VAL A 155 3.11 -10.52 -3.14
C VAL A 155 3.48 -11.06 -4.53
N LEU A 156 2.53 -11.73 -5.16
CA LEU A 156 2.66 -12.31 -6.49
C LEU A 156 1.93 -11.44 -7.53
N HIS A 157 2.31 -11.57 -8.79
CA HIS A 157 1.55 -10.97 -9.88
C HIS A 157 0.20 -11.68 -10.08
N ALA A 158 -0.88 -10.94 -10.19
CA ALA A 158 -2.21 -11.50 -10.43
C ALA A 158 -2.35 -12.14 -11.82
N TYR A 159 -1.68 -11.58 -12.82
CA TYR A 159 -1.75 -12.03 -14.22
C TYR A 159 -0.66 -13.04 -14.59
N LEU A 160 0.49 -12.97 -13.93
CA LEU A 160 1.64 -13.84 -14.16
C LEU A 160 1.76 -14.83 -13.00
N LYS A 161 1.04 -15.93 -13.07
CA LYS A 161 1.03 -16.97 -12.04
C LYS A 161 2.45 -17.38 -11.64
N LYS A 162 2.67 -17.53 -10.34
CA LYS A 162 3.96 -17.90 -9.73
C LYS A 162 5.09 -16.88 -9.90
N THR A 163 4.83 -15.67 -10.39
CA THR A 163 5.86 -14.64 -10.47
C THR A 163 5.77 -13.75 -9.24
N ILE A 164 6.89 -13.60 -8.53
CA ILE A 164 6.99 -12.73 -7.36
C ILE A 164 7.02 -11.27 -7.84
N TRP A 165 6.06 -10.47 -7.39
CA TRP A 165 6.09 -9.03 -7.57
C TRP A 165 6.90 -8.34 -6.47
N TRP A 166 6.70 -8.77 -5.20
CA TRP A 166 7.42 -8.25 -4.05
C TRP A 166 7.57 -9.34 -2.98
N SER A 167 8.73 -9.43 -2.36
CA SER A 167 8.97 -10.32 -1.23
C SER A 167 9.89 -9.66 -0.20
N GLU A 168 11.10 -9.32 -0.56
CA GLU A 168 12.10 -8.79 0.35
C GLU A 168 12.62 -7.44 -0.16
N PHE A 169 12.96 -6.57 0.76
CA PHE A 169 13.57 -5.29 0.44
C PHE A 169 14.68 -4.98 1.45
N TYR A 170 15.87 -4.77 0.93
CA TYR A 170 17.04 -4.40 1.69
C TYR A 170 17.62 -3.09 1.18
N MET A 171 18.02 -2.20 2.08
CA MET A 171 18.56 -0.90 1.73
C MET A 171 19.87 -0.65 2.48
N LYS A 172 20.88 -0.24 1.76
CA LYS A 172 22.06 0.36 2.36
C LYS A 172 21.73 1.83 2.61
N TRP A 173 21.25 2.12 3.80
CA TRP A 173 20.72 3.45 4.18
C TRP A 173 21.74 4.57 4.06
N SER A 174 23.04 4.26 4.22
CA SER A 174 24.14 5.23 4.05
C SER A 174 24.37 5.67 2.60
N THR A 175 23.84 4.99 1.62
CA THR A 175 24.02 5.29 0.20
C THR A 175 22.69 5.23 -0.58
N LEU A 176 21.58 5.04 0.11
CA LEU A 176 20.23 4.83 -0.45
C LEU A 176 20.18 3.79 -1.60
N LYS A 177 21.18 2.90 -1.67
CA LYS A 177 21.17 1.77 -2.59
C LYS A 177 20.24 0.69 -2.04
N PHE A 178 19.32 0.22 -2.85
CA PHE A 178 18.38 -0.83 -2.44
C PHE A 178 18.50 -2.07 -3.31
N TYR A 179 18.20 -3.20 -2.68
CA TYR A 179 18.00 -4.49 -3.31
C TYR A 179 16.59 -4.97 -3.00
N ARG A 180 15.80 -5.23 -4.04
CA ARG A 180 14.44 -5.76 -3.92
C ARG A 180 14.38 -7.16 -4.52
N PHE A 181 13.91 -8.12 -3.74
CA PHE A 181 13.60 -9.45 -4.22
C PHE A 181 12.18 -9.46 -4.77
N GLY A 182 12.05 -9.53 -6.08
CA GLY A 182 10.79 -9.49 -6.80
C GLY A 182 10.99 -9.09 -8.25
N ASP A 183 9.91 -8.76 -8.94
CA ASP A 183 9.97 -8.33 -10.34
C ASP A 183 10.71 -6.99 -10.45
N THR A 184 11.96 -7.06 -10.84
CA THR A 184 12.59 -5.97 -11.56
C THR A 184 12.45 -6.35 -13.03
N ARG A 185 11.90 -5.52 -13.88
CA ARG A 185 11.56 -5.78 -15.31
C ARG A 185 12.60 -6.62 -16.07
N LYS A 186 13.83 -6.76 -15.56
CA LYS A 186 14.95 -7.54 -16.13
C LYS A 186 15.10 -8.95 -15.51
N ASN A 187 14.62 -9.22 -14.29
CA ASN A 187 14.81 -10.48 -13.59
C ASN A 187 13.53 -10.91 -12.87
N ARG A 188 12.63 -11.57 -13.59
CA ARG A 188 11.42 -12.16 -13.01
C ARG A 188 11.80 -13.38 -12.19
N LYS A 189 11.53 -13.35 -10.89
CA LYS A 189 11.74 -14.50 -10.00
C LYS A 189 10.45 -15.29 -9.85
N LEU A 190 10.54 -16.58 -10.12
CA LEU A 190 9.43 -17.51 -9.89
C LEU A 190 9.29 -17.80 -8.39
N ASP A 191 8.06 -17.99 -7.95
CA ASP A 191 7.77 -18.42 -6.59
C ASP A 191 8.18 -19.89 -6.41
N ASN A 192 9.20 -20.11 -5.62
CA ASN A 192 9.52 -21.43 -5.11
C ASN A 192 8.73 -21.64 -3.81
N LYS A 193 7.68 -22.46 -3.84
CA LYS A 193 6.81 -22.75 -2.70
C LYS A 193 7.56 -23.28 -1.46
N ASN A 194 8.76 -23.81 -1.64
CA ASN A 194 9.59 -24.34 -0.55
C ASN A 194 10.27 -23.23 0.28
N ILE A 195 10.25 -21.97 -0.18
CA ILE A 195 10.77 -20.85 0.61
C ILE A 195 9.65 -20.36 1.53
N SER A 196 9.63 -20.86 2.75
CA SER A 196 8.60 -20.53 3.75
C SER A 196 9.24 -19.96 5.02
N SER A 197 9.98 -18.88 4.88
CA SER A 197 10.66 -18.23 6.01
C SER A 197 10.05 -16.89 6.39
N ILE A 198 10.23 -16.53 7.66
CA ILE A 198 10.02 -15.15 8.13
C ILE A 198 11.38 -14.49 8.15
N LYS A 199 11.57 -13.44 7.37
CA LYS A 199 12.82 -12.68 7.29
C LYS A 199 12.63 -11.26 7.80
N GLN A 200 13.66 -10.73 8.43
CA GLN A 200 13.74 -9.31 8.73
C GLN A 200 14.17 -8.55 7.47
N VAL A 201 13.55 -7.42 7.21
CA VAL A 201 13.75 -6.58 6.02
C VAL A 201 13.94 -5.13 6.43
N ASP A 202 14.44 -4.31 5.52
CA ASP A 202 14.64 -2.88 5.77
C ASP A 202 13.41 -2.03 5.41
N ALA A 203 12.58 -2.51 4.50
CA ALA A 203 11.30 -1.87 4.21
C ALA A 203 10.22 -2.92 3.95
N ILE A 204 8.98 -2.53 4.25
CA ILE A 204 7.77 -3.33 4.04
C ILE A 204 7.14 -3.01 2.68
N CYS A 205 6.24 -3.88 2.23
CA CYS A 205 5.48 -3.67 1.00
C CYS A 205 4.42 -2.58 1.19
N GLY A 206 4.55 -1.48 0.47
CA GLY A 206 3.55 -0.42 0.50
C GLY A 206 2.14 -0.86 0.12
N ALA A 207 2.01 -1.87 -0.75
CA ALA A 207 0.69 -2.31 -1.21
C ALA A 207 -0.04 -3.24 -0.21
N CYS A 208 0.69 -3.95 0.66
CA CYS A 208 0.08 -4.82 1.69
C CYS A 208 1.01 -4.97 2.90
N SER A 209 0.61 -4.43 4.04
CA SER A 209 1.39 -4.52 5.28
C SER A 209 0.51 -4.45 6.52
N LEU A 210 0.78 -5.33 7.47
CA LEU A 210 0.16 -5.38 8.78
C LEU A 210 1.06 -4.68 9.80
N TYR A 211 0.51 -3.70 10.50
CA TYR A 211 1.21 -2.88 11.50
C TYR A 211 0.71 -3.16 12.92
N ASP A 212 1.58 -3.05 13.90
CA ASP A 212 1.19 -2.77 15.27
C ASP A 212 0.71 -1.32 15.35
N ALA A 213 -0.54 -1.09 15.77
CA ALA A 213 -1.16 0.23 15.74
C ALA A 213 -0.47 1.22 16.71
N ASN A 214 0.01 0.73 17.87
CA ASN A 214 0.71 1.56 18.83
C ASN A 214 2.09 1.98 18.30
N LEU A 215 2.85 1.08 17.66
CA LEU A 215 4.13 1.45 17.06
C LEU A 215 3.94 2.35 15.83
N LEU A 216 2.92 2.11 15.02
CA LEU A 216 2.59 3.00 13.90
C LEU A 216 2.24 4.41 14.39
N SER A 217 1.47 4.56 15.46
CA SER A 217 1.10 5.87 15.99
C SER A 217 2.30 6.69 16.45
N LYS A 218 3.34 6.03 17.00
CA LYS A 218 4.59 6.68 17.44
C LYS A 218 5.43 7.27 16.29
N THR A 219 5.12 6.92 15.03
CA THR A 219 5.82 7.47 13.86
C THR A 219 5.16 8.70 13.27
N ASN A 220 4.09 9.22 13.83
CA ASN A 220 3.24 10.25 13.22
C ASN A 220 2.65 9.81 11.88
N LEU A 221 2.53 8.50 11.64
CA LEU A 221 1.97 7.87 10.44
C LEU A 221 2.79 8.09 9.17
N GLY A 222 2.18 7.98 7.99
CA GLY A 222 2.83 8.28 6.72
C GLY A 222 3.07 9.78 6.54
N ASP A 223 4.19 10.14 5.94
CA ASP A 223 4.53 11.52 5.67
C ASP A 223 3.68 12.06 4.50
N GLU A 224 2.76 12.99 4.79
CA GLU A 224 1.80 13.54 3.83
C GLU A 224 2.44 14.38 2.70
N ASP A 225 3.73 14.68 2.79
CA ASP A 225 4.49 15.26 1.69
C ASP A 225 4.62 14.33 0.48
N PHE A 226 4.47 13.02 0.68
CA PHE A 226 4.44 12.03 -0.39
C PHE A 226 3.01 11.83 -0.88
N PHE A 227 2.67 12.46 -2.00
CA PHE A 227 1.37 12.23 -2.64
C PHE A 227 1.25 10.79 -3.17
N TYR A 228 2.36 10.25 -3.73
CA TYR A 228 2.49 8.89 -4.25
C TYR A 228 3.96 8.49 -4.30
N GLY A 229 4.32 7.38 -3.63
CA GLY A 229 5.66 6.76 -3.56
C GLY A 229 6.86 7.71 -3.40
N PRO A 230 7.91 7.31 -2.75
CA PRO A 230 8.15 6.09 -1.97
C PRO A 230 7.83 6.26 -0.46
N GLU A 231 6.60 6.56 -0.16
CA GLU A 231 6.10 6.79 1.21
C GLU A 231 6.30 5.58 2.14
N ASP A 232 6.23 4.38 1.57
CA ASP A 232 6.43 3.12 2.29
C ASP A 232 7.87 2.92 2.74
N VAL A 233 8.84 3.35 1.94
CA VAL A 233 10.26 3.30 2.29
C VAL A 233 10.56 4.32 3.40
N GLU A 234 10.01 5.52 3.31
CA GLU A 234 10.17 6.57 4.31
C GLU A 234 9.56 6.14 5.67
N LEU A 235 8.32 5.62 5.65
CA LEU A 235 7.66 5.11 6.85
C LEU A 235 8.44 3.93 7.43
N SER A 236 8.95 3.03 6.59
CA SER A 236 9.79 1.91 7.01
C SER A 236 11.05 2.36 7.72
N TYR A 237 11.70 3.43 7.22
CA TYR A 237 12.88 4.02 7.84
C TYR A 237 12.61 4.49 9.28
N ARG A 238 11.43 5.07 9.56
CA ARG A 238 11.05 5.47 10.91
C ARG A 238 10.63 4.28 11.79
N LEU A 239 9.81 3.37 11.26
CA LEU A 239 9.35 2.18 11.97
C LEU A 239 10.50 1.25 12.41
N ARG A 240 11.54 1.04 11.56
CA ARG A 240 12.66 0.17 11.90
C ARG A 240 13.48 0.66 13.10
N LYS A 241 13.39 1.93 13.47
CA LYS A 241 14.05 2.49 14.65
C LYS A 241 13.38 2.09 15.96
N ILE A 242 12.11 1.71 15.91
CA ILE A 242 11.28 1.40 17.07
C ILE A 242 10.78 -0.05 17.09
N GLY A 243 10.98 -0.82 16.02
CA GLY A 243 10.59 -2.22 15.96
C GLY A 243 11.07 -2.92 14.68
N LYS A 244 10.95 -4.24 14.67
CA LYS A 244 11.38 -5.08 13.55
C LYS A 244 10.37 -5.00 12.39
N LEU A 245 10.89 -4.93 11.18
CA LEU A 245 10.12 -5.07 9.95
C LEU A 245 10.34 -6.48 9.40
N LEU A 246 9.27 -7.20 9.12
CA LEU A 246 9.35 -8.58 8.69
C LEU A 246 8.64 -8.78 7.35
N VAL A 247 9.08 -9.78 6.61
CA VAL A 247 8.30 -10.43 5.56
C VAL A 247 7.99 -11.85 5.98
N ASN A 248 6.71 -12.25 5.89
CA ASN A 248 6.32 -13.64 6.09
C ASN A 248 5.93 -14.26 4.74
N GLN A 249 6.82 -15.06 4.19
CA GLN A 249 6.66 -15.64 2.85
C GLN A 249 5.56 -16.72 2.76
N LYS A 250 5.04 -17.20 3.90
CA LYS A 250 3.86 -18.08 3.96
C LYS A 250 2.54 -17.30 3.79
N ALA A 251 2.54 -16.00 4.08
CA ALA A 251 1.42 -15.13 3.79
C ALA A 251 1.52 -14.69 2.32
N VAL A 252 0.45 -14.87 1.55
CA VAL A 252 0.45 -14.58 0.12
C VAL A 252 -0.67 -13.62 -0.24
N ALA A 253 -0.33 -12.63 -1.04
CA ALA A 253 -1.27 -11.72 -1.69
C ALA A 253 -0.94 -11.65 -3.19
N TYR A 254 -1.89 -11.19 -4.00
CA TYR A 254 -1.74 -11.02 -5.45
C TYR A 254 -2.06 -9.59 -5.83
N HIS A 255 -1.23 -8.99 -6.68
CA HIS A 255 -1.34 -7.61 -7.13
C HIS A 255 -1.66 -7.55 -8.62
N LYS A 256 -2.73 -6.84 -8.97
CA LYS A 256 -3.15 -6.67 -10.38
C LYS A 256 -2.25 -5.69 -11.14
N ILE A 257 -1.50 -4.88 -10.45
CA ILE A 257 -0.54 -3.89 -10.94
C ILE A 257 -1.14 -2.93 -11.97
N ALA A 258 -1.09 -1.63 -11.65
CA ALA A 258 -1.40 -0.52 -12.55
C ALA A 258 -2.87 -0.37 -12.98
N THR A 259 -3.85 -0.89 -12.24
CA THR A 259 -5.26 -0.61 -12.55
C THR A 259 -5.65 0.83 -12.20
N SER A 260 -5.24 1.34 -11.05
CA SER A 260 -5.49 2.74 -10.63
C SER A 260 -4.50 3.75 -11.23
N SER A 261 -3.24 3.33 -11.46
CA SER A 261 -2.21 4.19 -12.05
C SER A 261 -2.29 4.29 -13.59
N SER A 262 -3.04 3.41 -14.26
CA SER A 262 -3.26 3.50 -15.72
C SER A 262 -4.03 4.76 -16.13
N ASN A 263 -4.85 5.30 -15.23
CA ASN A 263 -5.61 6.54 -15.45
C ASN A 263 -4.76 7.82 -15.28
N THR A 264 -3.51 7.67 -14.81
CA THR A 264 -2.58 8.80 -14.65
C THR A 264 -1.57 8.76 -15.79
N GLY A 265 -1.47 9.83 -16.58
CA GLY A 265 -0.54 9.92 -17.72
C GLY A 265 0.92 9.70 -17.32
N VAL A 266 1.76 9.28 -18.28
CA VAL A 266 3.21 9.01 -18.08
C VAL A 266 3.91 10.20 -17.43
N ARG A 267 3.62 11.41 -17.89
CA ARG A 267 4.19 12.68 -17.37
C ARG A 267 3.95 12.83 -15.88
N GLN A 268 2.71 12.66 -15.42
CA GLN A 268 2.36 12.87 -14.01
C GLN A 268 2.94 11.77 -13.11
N ARG A 269 2.93 10.52 -13.53
CA ARG A 269 3.58 9.42 -12.79
C ARG A 269 5.07 9.64 -12.64
N THR A 270 5.75 10.05 -13.72
CA THR A 270 7.18 10.35 -13.70
C THR A 270 7.48 11.51 -12.76
N PHE A 271 6.66 12.58 -12.83
CA PHE A 271 6.77 13.71 -11.91
C PHE A 271 6.66 13.24 -10.45
N GLN A 272 5.60 12.54 -10.07
CA GLN A 272 5.35 12.12 -8.69
C GLN A 272 6.45 11.19 -8.17
N SER A 273 6.84 10.18 -8.96
CA SER A 273 7.90 9.26 -8.60
C SER A 273 9.24 9.96 -8.42
N THR A 274 9.65 10.82 -9.37
CA THR A 274 10.91 11.55 -9.30
C THR A 274 10.94 12.51 -8.12
N PHE A 275 9.88 13.29 -7.94
CA PHE A 275 9.76 14.23 -6.83
C PHE A 275 9.74 13.53 -5.47
N GLY A 276 9.05 12.38 -5.37
CA GLY A 276 9.05 11.56 -4.17
C GLY A 276 10.44 11.04 -3.82
N PHE A 277 11.23 10.53 -4.79
CA PHE A 277 12.60 10.09 -4.53
C PHE A 277 13.53 11.23 -4.13
N LEU A 278 13.41 12.42 -4.72
CA LEU A 278 14.17 13.61 -4.30
C LEU A 278 13.84 13.98 -2.85
N LYS A 279 12.56 13.97 -2.48
CA LYS A 279 12.14 14.18 -1.09
C LYS A 279 12.66 13.10 -0.14
N LEU A 280 12.66 11.84 -0.56
CA LEU A 280 13.21 10.75 0.25
C LEU A 280 14.70 11.01 0.55
N ILE A 281 15.50 11.33 -0.48
CA ILE A 281 16.90 11.67 -0.33
C ILE A 281 17.08 12.88 0.62
N GLU A 282 16.24 13.90 0.47
CA GLU A 282 16.27 15.08 1.34
C GLU A 282 16.01 14.74 2.81
N LYS A 283 15.03 13.89 3.08
CA LYS A 283 14.57 13.58 4.45
C LYS A 283 15.44 12.57 5.19
N ILE A 284 15.94 11.55 4.50
CA ILE A 284 16.64 10.43 5.15
C ILE A 284 18.08 10.22 4.66
N GLY A 285 18.49 10.89 3.58
CA GLY A 285 19.84 10.80 3.01
C GLY A 285 20.88 11.53 3.86
N THR A 286 22.07 10.93 3.94
CA THR A 286 23.27 11.60 4.46
C THR A 286 23.72 12.73 3.52
N LYS A 287 24.68 13.58 3.92
CA LYS A 287 25.22 14.63 3.04
C LYS A 287 25.76 14.05 1.72
N SER A 288 26.46 12.91 1.78
CA SER A 288 26.96 12.22 0.59
C SER A 288 25.83 11.64 -0.28
N ASP A 289 24.77 11.10 0.33
CA ASP A 289 23.62 10.59 -0.43
C ASP A 289 22.90 11.71 -1.18
N LYS A 290 22.76 12.89 -0.56
CA LYS A 290 22.17 14.08 -1.18
C LYS A 290 23.01 14.51 -2.37
N LEU A 291 24.32 14.68 -2.19
CA LEU A 291 25.22 15.08 -3.27
C LEU A 291 25.18 14.10 -4.46
N ILE A 292 25.40 12.81 -4.19
CA ILE A 292 25.41 11.76 -5.22
C ILE A 292 24.03 11.62 -5.87
N GLY A 293 22.97 11.64 -5.07
CA GLY A 293 21.61 11.52 -5.54
C GLY A 293 21.21 12.68 -6.45
N TYR A 294 21.47 13.92 -6.05
CA TYR A 294 21.15 15.09 -6.87
C TYR A 294 21.94 15.11 -8.18
N LEU A 295 23.25 14.79 -8.12
CA LEU A 295 24.06 14.66 -9.32
C LEU A 295 23.51 13.60 -10.28
N TYR A 296 23.13 12.43 -9.76
CA TYR A 296 22.49 11.37 -10.55
C TYR A 296 21.22 11.87 -11.24
N PHE A 297 20.35 12.60 -10.53
CA PHE A 297 19.11 13.12 -11.10
C PHE A 297 19.36 14.16 -12.18
N ILE A 298 20.36 15.02 -12.02
CA ILE A 298 20.77 16.02 -13.02
C ILE A 298 21.34 15.34 -14.28
N LEU A 299 22.26 14.38 -14.12
CA LEU A 299 22.84 13.64 -15.25
C LEU A 299 21.77 12.83 -16.00
N LYS A 300 20.83 12.26 -15.28
CA LYS A 300 19.69 11.56 -15.89
C LYS A 300 18.79 12.51 -16.68
N LEU A 301 18.59 13.75 -16.26
CA LEU A 301 17.84 14.75 -17.01
C LEU A 301 18.52 15.03 -18.37
N ILE A 302 19.85 15.23 -18.36
CA ILE A 302 20.64 15.45 -19.58
C ILE A 302 20.49 14.25 -20.52
N TYR A 303 20.66 13.04 -20.00
CA TYR A 303 20.48 11.80 -20.78
C TYR A 303 19.09 11.70 -21.40
N LEU A 304 18.02 12.02 -20.67
CA LEU A 304 16.65 11.98 -21.16
C LEU A 304 16.38 13.02 -22.26
N LYS A 305 17.02 14.21 -22.18
CA LYS A 305 16.92 15.25 -23.20
C LYS A 305 17.45 14.78 -24.56
N LEU A 306 18.45 13.91 -24.55
CA LEU A 306 19.07 13.35 -25.76
C LEU A 306 18.24 12.21 -26.39
N ARG A 307 17.20 11.69 -25.68
CA ARG A 307 16.31 10.63 -26.17
C ARG A 307 14.98 11.19 -26.65
N ILE A 308 14.86 11.43 -27.96
CA ILE A 308 13.73 12.12 -28.61
C ILE A 308 12.37 11.44 -28.41
N ASN A 309 12.31 10.13 -28.20
CA ASN A 309 11.05 9.35 -28.16
C ASN A 309 10.38 9.25 -26.77
N GLN A 310 10.76 10.06 -25.78
CA GLN A 310 10.23 9.99 -24.41
C GLN A 310 9.81 11.36 -23.84
N LYS A 311 9.16 12.20 -24.64
CA LYS A 311 8.79 13.57 -24.28
C LYS A 311 8.03 13.65 -22.94
N ASP A 312 6.95 12.88 -22.78
CA ASP A 312 6.15 12.90 -21.53
C ASP A 312 6.95 12.48 -20.31
N TYR A 313 7.87 11.51 -20.47
CA TYR A 313 8.75 11.07 -19.39
C TYR A 313 9.75 12.18 -19.03
N TYR A 314 10.35 12.83 -20.03
CA TYR A 314 11.26 13.98 -19.84
C TYR A 314 10.54 15.13 -19.15
N ASP A 315 9.35 15.53 -19.63
CA ASP A 315 8.60 16.65 -19.10
C ASP A 315 8.20 16.44 -17.64
N GLY A 316 7.78 15.22 -17.29
CA GLY A 316 7.48 14.85 -15.92
C GLY A 316 8.71 14.91 -15.01
N TYR A 317 9.85 14.40 -15.51
CA TYR A 317 11.12 14.38 -14.81
C TYR A 317 11.66 15.81 -14.58
N TYR A 318 11.71 16.63 -15.64
CA TYR A 318 12.12 18.03 -15.57
C TYR A 318 11.26 18.84 -14.60
N SER A 319 9.94 18.69 -14.69
CA SER A 319 9.00 19.39 -13.80
C SER A 319 9.23 19.05 -12.33
N ALA A 320 9.61 17.80 -12.04
CA ALA A 320 9.91 17.35 -10.68
C ALA A 320 11.19 18.01 -10.14
N LEU A 321 12.27 18.05 -10.93
CA LEU A 321 13.51 18.72 -10.55
C LEU A 321 13.28 20.22 -10.38
N LYS A 322 12.60 20.86 -11.35
CA LYS A 322 12.27 22.29 -11.27
C LYS A 322 11.53 22.61 -9.97
N LYS A 323 10.47 21.85 -9.64
CA LYS A 323 9.71 22.05 -8.40
C LYS A 323 10.54 21.79 -7.14
N PHE A 324 11.53 20.91 -7.19
CA PHE A 324 12.36 20.58 -6.03
C PHE A 324 13.45 21.62 -5.76
N PHE A 325 14.17 22.05 -6.80
CA PHE A 325 15.32 22.94 -6.67
C PHE A 325 15.02 24.45 -6.78
N LEU A 326 13.88 24.80 -7.39
CA LEU A 326 13.49 26.21 -7.59
C LEU A 326 12.31 26.61 -6.67
N LYS A 327 12.30 26.04 -5.47
CA LYS A 327 11.38 26.45 -4.40
C LYS A 327 11.75 27.82 -3.85
#